data_ed687412a8952f57e9f252eef08aec1e
#
_entry.id   ed687412a8952f57e9f252eef08aec1e
#
_cell.length_a   1.000
_cell.length_b   1.000
_cell.length_c   1.000
_cell.angle_alpha   90.00
_cell.angle_beta   90.00
_cell.angle_gamma   90.00
#
_symmetry.space_group_name_H-M   'P 1'
#
loop_
_entity.id
_entity.type
_entity.pdbx_description
1 polymer ?
#
loop_
_entity_poly.entity_id
_entity_poly.type
_entity_poly.pdbx_seq_one_letter_code
_entity_poly.pdbx_strand_id
1 'polypeptide(L)'
;MKKKYFTIALVFCFAFLGIAQNTVTVDANTEQLGYATVLNLDGSFAFGQPWGVPELQTIVDPANNTLSLYPNFNTYGDNPADPFWVDQTSLLGAKFMVMETYVQSTELVGSPLTFEGTVQDNTLQGNGYVVFNVNNGPLQGQHQSVPAGFGGAFTTDGITEDLVLLVDEGIDPDPNDGCESVTNASELAGKIAVIKRGTCEFGFKALLAESAGAIGVVVINNVEGAPIVMGGGDFGDQVTIPALMISDVTGAAIIAELEAGNTVNSSMFLTDYNAYAFIKVFNSDFSVLKDVYAPLIAGTDFSFTFDDIDDTDAFVQYGFGVAGINANPADEASLGSVIVTSNSLAVSDFSTIDVSLFPNPTTHNLNIQSDKQITALIIYNTLGQVVMNASPKKTNFSLETSNLNTGVYFVSLKTDTASKTMKFIKQ
;
A
#
# COMPACT_ATOMS: atom_id res chain seq x y z
N MET A 1 77.38 9.57 9.97
CA MET A 1 76.22 9.21 10.78
C MET A 1 74.93 9.38 9.96
N LYS A 2 74.30 8.30 9.41
CA LYS A 2 73.07 8.33 8.70
C LYS A 2 71.96 7.97 9.68
N LYS A 3 71.04 8.93 9.98
CA LYS A 3 69.85 8.70 10.78
C LYS A 3 68.83 7.95 9.92
N LYS A 4 68.41 6.74 10.31
CA LYS A 4 67.28 6.00 9.76
C LYS A 4 66.02 6.46 10.50
N TYR A 5 65.07 7.06 9.76
CA TYR A 5 63.72 7.32 10.26
C TYR A 5 62.89 6.06 10.06
N PHE A 6 62.36 5.53 11.15
CA PHE A 6 61.43 4.41 11.15
C PHE A 6 60.02 5.02 11.14
N THR A 7 59.33 4.92 10.00
CA THR A 7 57.97 5.39 9.89
C THR A 7 57.02 4.27 10.33
N ILE A 8 56.39 4.42 11.48
CA ILE A 8 55.35 3.51 11.95
C ILE A 8 54.05 3.92 11.21
N ALA A 9 53.60 3.09 10.28
CA ALA A 9 52.28 3.20 9.66
C ALA A 9 51.26 2.66 10.65
N LEU A 10 50.48 3.55 11.24
CA LEU A 10 49.33 3.18 12.08
C LEU A 10 48.20 2.75 11.17
N VAL A 11 47.96 1.46 11.04
CA VAL A 11 46.77 0.92 10.33
C VAL A 11 45.57 1.09 11.24
N PHE A 12 44.74 2.07 10.95
CA PHE A 12 43.41 2.18 11.56
C PHE A 12 42.51 1.07 10.96
N CYS A 13 42.33 0.00 11.72
CA CYS A 13 41.29 -0.97 11.47
C CYS A 13 39.95 -0.33 11.85
N PHE A 14 39.22 0.23 10.89
CA PHE A 14 37.81 0.55 11.10
C PHE A 14 37.04 -0.78 11.19
N ALA A 15 36.73 -1.20 12.40
CA ALA A 15 35.72 -2.19 12.63
C ALA A 15 34.39 -1.53 12.23
N PHE A 16 33.87 -1.85 11.05
CA PHE A 16 32.49 -1.66 10.78
C PHE A 16 31.71 -2.58 11.72
N LEU A 17 31.15 -2.01 12.77
CA LEU A 17 30.10 -2.66 13.53
C LEU A 17 28.90 -2.69 12.54
N GLY A 18 28.75 -3.79 11.82
CA GLY A 18 27.51 -4.06 11.09
C GLY A 18 26.41 -4.14 12.14
N ILE A 19 25.52 -3.17 12.17
CA ILE A 19 24.27 -3.28 12.92
C ILE A 19 23.56 -4.48 12.29
N ALA A 20 23.21 -5.47 13.10
CA ALA A 20 22.44 -6.62 12.62
C ALA A 20 21.07 -6.08 12.17
N GLN A 21 20.78 -6.18 10.89
CA GLN A 21 19.49 -5.83 10.32
C GLN A 21 18.55 -7.02 10.51
N ASN A 22 17.42 -6.78 11.17
CA ASN A 22 16.37 -7.78 11.28
C ASN A 22 15.58 -7.83 9.96
N THR A 23 15.30 -9.02 9.47
CA THR A 23 14.40 -9.22 8.33
C THR A 23 13.26 -10.11 8.76
N VAL A 24 12.03 -9.66 8.49
CA VAL A 24 10.80 -10.41 8.70
C VAL A 24 10.10 -10.61 7.36
N THR A 25 9.41 -11.73 7.23
CA THR A 25 8.65 -12.09 6.04
C THR A 25 7.20 -12.37 6.41
N VAL A 26 6.35 -12.54 5.40
CA VAL A 26 5.00 -13.06 5.60
C VAL A 26 5.08 -14.47 6.21
N ASP A 27 4.47 -14.67 7.35
CA ASP A 27 4.41 -15.97 8.01
C ASP A 27 3.00 -16.22 8.56
N ALA A 28 2.24 -17.04 7.85
CA ALA A 28 0.89 -17.44 8.22
C ALA A 28 0.84 -18.39 9.45
N ASN A 29 1.99 -18.89 9.93
CA ASN A 29 2.07 -19.70 11.15
C ASN A 29 2.29 -18.85 12.41
N THR A 30 2.71 -17.60 12.25
CA THR A 30 2.81 -16.65 13.36
C THR A 30 1.42 -16.14 13.75
N GLU A 31 1.20 -15.91 15.03
CA GLU A 31 -0.05 -15.32 15.53
C GLU A 31 -0.28 -13.96 14.91
N GLN A 32 -1.41 -13.80 14.23
CA GLN A 32 -1.85 -12.55 13.63
C GLN A 32 -2.83 -11.85 14.56
N LEU A 33 -2.61 -10.56 14.76
CA LEU A 33 -3.52 -9.67 15.48
C LEU A 33 -4.26 -8.78 14.49
N GLY A 34 -5.36 -8.20 14.93
CA GLY A 34 -6.19 -7.36 14.09
C GLY A 34 -6.61 -6.05 14.75
N TYR A 35 -6.67 -4.97 13.98
CA TYR A 35 -7.17 -3.68 14.41
C TYR A 35 -8.02 -3.04 13.32
N ALA A 36 -9.19 -2.55 13.68
CA ALA A 36 -10.06 -1.79 12.81
C ALA A 36 -10.07 -0.32 13.22
N THR A 37 -9.77 0.57 12.28
CA THR A 37 -10.04 2.00 12.39
C THR A 37 -11.23 2.33 11.49
N VAL A 38 -12.24 2.94 12.07
CA VAL A 38 -13.49 3.29 11.38
C VAL A 38 -13.60 4.80 11.31
N LEU A 39 -13.75 5.31 10.10
CA LEU A 39 -13.94 6.72 9.80
C LEU A 39 -15.33 6.94 9.19
N ASN A 40 -15.86 8.13 9.38
CA ASN A 40 -16.99 8.60 8.60
C ASN A 40 -16.53 8.92 7.16
N LEU A 41 -17.46 9.03 6.22
CA LEU A 41 -17.11 9.31 4.81
C LEU A 41 -16.51 10.70 4.59
N ASP A 42 -16.57 11.59 5.58
CA ASP A 42 -15.88 12.88 5.59
C ASP A 42 -14.44 12.80 6.14
N GLY A 43 -13.96 11.58 6.42
CA GLY A 43 -12.64 11.34 6.99
C GLY A 43 -12.56 11.52 8.52
N SER A 44 -13.63 11.98 9.18
CA SER A 44 -13.62 12.15 10.64
C SER A 44 -13.60 10.79 11.34
N PHE A 45 -12.83 10.71 12.44
CA PHE A 45 -12.68 9.49 13.23
C PHE A 45 -13.99 9.14 13.95
N ALA A 46 -14.48 7.92 13.74
CA ALA A 46 -15.63 7.37 14.44
C ALA A 46 -15.19 6.55 15.65
N PHE A 47 -14.39 5.52 15.45
CA PHE A 47 -13.75 4.74 16.52
C PHE A 47 -12.61 3.87 15.96
N GLY A 48 -11.77 3.33 16.89
CA GLY A 48 -10.77 2.31 16.57
C GLY A 48 -10.68 1.30 17.71
N GLN A 49 -10.56 0.01 17.35
CA GLN A 49 -10.48 -1.05 18.34
C GLN A 49 -9.87 -2.34 17.76
N PRO A 50 -9.30 -3.21 18.64
CA PRO A 50 -8.90 -4.55 18.23
C PRO A 50 -10.10 -5.38 17.76
N TRP A 51 -9.95 -6.06 16.62
CA TRP A 51 -10.89 -7.03 16.09
C TRP A 51 -10.18 -8.35 15.78
N GLY A 52 -10.90 -9.45 15.81
CA GLY A 52 -10.37 -10.73 15.34
C GLY A 52 -10.00 -10.68 13.85
N VAL A 53 -8.95 -11.39 13.48
CA VAL A 53 -8.45 -11.40 12.10
C VAL A 53 -9.54 -11.81 11.08
N PRO A 54 -10.40 -12.82 11.36
CA PRO A 54 -11.53 -13.15 10.49
C PRO A 54 -12.58 -12.02 10.40
N GLU A 55 -12.77 -11.24 11.45
CA GLU A 55 -13.72 -10.11 11.48
C GLU A 55 -13.22 -8.94 10.61
N LEU A 56 -11.90 -8.84 10.41
CA LEU A 56 -11.27 -7.92 9.47
C LEU A 56 -11.35 -8.40 8.01
N GLN A 57 -11.91 -9.59 7.76
CA GLN A 57 -11.91 -10.25 6.46
C GLN A 57 -10.50 -10.61 5.97
N THR A 58 -9.61 -11.01 6.90
CA THR A 58 -8.33 -11.61 6.56
C THR A 58 -8.39 -13.12 6.76
N ILE A 59 -8.08 -13.87 5.72
CA ILE A 59 -7.95 -15.32 5.76
C ILE A 59 -6.47 -15.68 5.89
N VAL A 60 -6.14 -16.38 6.96
CA VAL A 60 -4.78 -16.89 7.21
C VAL A 60 -4.74 -18.36 6.79
N ASP A 61 -3.86 -18.71 5.85
CA ASP A 61 -3.66 -20.10 5.38
C ASP A 61 -2.24 -20.57 5.71
N PRO A 62 -2.03 -21.25 6.85
CA PRO A 62 -0.73 -21.79 7.22
C PRO A 62 -0.22 -22.89 6.26
N ALA A 63 -1.10 -23.61 5.58
CA ALA A 63 -0.70 -24.70 4.69
C ALA A 63 0.03 -24.19 3.44
N ASN A 64 -0.39 -23.04 2.93
CA ASN A 64 0.22 -22.39 1.76
C ASN A 64 1.09 -21.19 2.15
N ASN A 65 1.18 -20.88 3.42
CA ASN A 65 1.85 -19.69 3.96
C ASN A 65 1.38 -18.39 3.29
N THR A 66 0.06 -18.20 3.20
CA THR A 66 -0.57 -17.04 2.59
C THR A 66 -1.51 -16.32 3.54
N LEU A 67 -1.64 -15.02 3.34
CA LEU A 67 -2.73 -14.20 3.88
C LEU A 67 -3.53 -13.64 2.71
N SER A 68 -4.86 -13.81 2.76
CA SER A 68 -5.78 -13.20 1.79
C SER A 68 -6.58 -12.11 2.49
N LEU A 69 -6.51 -10.90 1.95
CA LEU A 69 -7.09 -9.70 2.52
C LEU A 69 -8.25 -9.24 1.64
N TYR A 70 -9.40 -9.00 2.23
CA TYR A 70 -10.63 -8.58 1.54
C TYR A 70 -11.14 -7.26 2.08
N PRO A 71 -12.00 -6.54 1.32
CA PRO A 71 -12.85 -5.47 1.87
C PRO A 71 -13.69 -5.97 3.05
N ASN A 72 -14.08 -5.08 3.95
CA ASN A 72 -14.94 -5.48 5.06
C ASN A 72 -16.40 -5.63 4.61
N PHE A 73 -16.91 -6.86 4.67
CA PHE A 73 -18.29 -7.22 4.36
C PHE A 73 -19.15 -7.41 5.61
N ASN A 74 -18.54 -7.75 6.75
CA ASN A 74 -19.27 -8.13 7.97
C ASN A 74 -20.09 -6.98 8.52
N THR A 75 -19.53 -5.77 8.58
CA THR A 75 -20.25 -4.62 9.16
C THR A 75 -21.52 -4.27 8.38
N TYR A 76 -21.49 -4.44 7.06
CA TYR A 76 -22.67 -4.29 6.21
C TYR A 76 -23.62 -5.50 6.36
N GLY A 77 -23.07 -6.72 6.20
CA GLY A 77 -23.86 -7.95 6.17
C GLY A 77 -24.58 -8.26 7.48
N ASP A 78 -23.94 -7.97 8.62
CA ASP A 78 -24.51 -8.19 9.95
C ASP A 78 -25.49 -7.09 10.35
N ASN A 79 -25.39 -5.90 9.74
CA ASN A 79 -26.14 -4.71 10.13
C ASN A 79 -26.78 -3.96 8.95
N PRO A 80 -27.51 -4.64 8.04
CA PRO A 80 -27.98 -4.00 6.80
C PRO A 80 -29.05 -2.92 7.03
N ALA A 81 -29.69 -2.91 8.19
CA ALA A 81 -30.71 -1.91 8.57
C ALA A 81 -30.18 -0.82 9.50
N ASP A 82 -28.90 -0.88 9.88
CA ASP A 82 -28.30 0.12 10.76
C ASP A 82 -27.72 1.28 9.94
N PRO A 83 -28.26 2.50 10.07
CA PRO A 83 -27.79 3.67 9.32
C PRO A 83 -26.35 4.07 9.67
N PHE A 84 -25.79 3.57 10.74
CA PHE A 84 -24.37 3.76 11.04
C PHE A 84 -23.48 3.03 10.04
N TRP A 85 -23.83 1.81 9.63
CA TRP A 85 -23.04 0.98 8.75
C TRP A 85 -23.47 1.03 7.28
N VAL A 86 -24.75 1.29 7.02
CA VAL A 86 -25.33 1.27 5.69
C VAL A 86 -26.18 2.52 5.47
N ASP A 87 -25.90 3.27 4.42
CA ASP A 87 -26.77 4.34 3.99
C ASP A 87 -28.11 3.77 3.53
N GLN A 88 -29.18 4.07 4.24
CA GLN A 88 -30.52 3.50 4.00
C GLN A 88 -31.20 4.02 2.73
N THR A 89 -30.61 5.00 2.06
CA THR A 89 -31.12 5.57 0.81
C THR A 89 -30.41 4.99 -0.40
N SER A 90 -29.07 5.03 -0.39
CA SER A 90 -28.24 4.53 -1.49
C SER A 90 -27.96 3.03 -1.42
N LEU A 91 -28.17 2.42 -0.24
CA LEU A 91 -27.78 1.04 0.08
C LEU A 91 -26.29 0.78 -0.12
N LEU A 92 -25.45 1.79 0.02
CA LEU A 92 -23.99 1.68 0.02
C LEU A 92 -23.46 1.64 1.46
N GLY A 93 -22.23 1.18 1.63
CA GLY A 93 -21.54 1.28 2.92
C GLY A 93 -21.40 2.73 3.38
N ALA A 94 -21.57 2.98 4.67
CA ALA A 94 -21.57 4.32 5.28
C ALA A 94 -20.31 4.65 6.05
N LYS A 95 -19.29 3.76 6.05
CA LYS A 95 -18.02 3.95 6.77
C LYS A 95 -16.83 3.64 5.89
N PHE A 96 -15.78 4.44 6.04
CA PHE A 96 -14.46 4.12 5.54
C PHE A 96 -13.72 3.30 6.61
N MET A 97 -13.26 2.12 6.24
CA MET A 97 -12.65 1.16 7.14
C MET A 97 -11.17 1.03 6.81
N VAL A 98 -10.31 1.12 7.82
CA VAL A 98 -8.90 0.75 7.73
C VAL A 98 -8.72 -0.49 8.57
N MET A 99 -8.48 -1.62 7.93
CA MET A 99 -8.40 -2.93 8.57
C MET A 99 -6.98 -3.44 8.48
N GLU A 100 -6.33 -3.61 9.61
CA GLU A 100 -4.93 -3.99 9.68
C GLU A 100 -4.78 -5.33 10.39
N THR A 101 -4.11 -6.27 9.72
CA THR A 101 -3.69 -7.56 10.25
C THR A 101 -2.18 -7.57 10.39
N TYR A 102 -1.66 -7.87 11.57
CA TYR A 102 -0.26 -7.66 11.89
C TYR A 102 0.30 -8.62 12.93
N VAL A 103 1.61 -8.73 12.95
CA VAL A 103 2.40 -9.33 14.03
C VAL A 103 2.94 -8.20 14.90
N GLN A 104 2.89 -8.39 16.22
CA GLN A 104 3.47 -7.46 17.20
C GLN A 104 4.68 -8.10 17.88
N SER A 105 5.77 -7.35 17.99
CA SER A 105 7.01 -7.82 18.60
C SER A 105 7.67 -6.75 19.48
N THR A 106 8.11 -7.15 20.66
CA THR A 106 8.98 -6.35 21.53
C THR A 106 10.46 -6.67 21.32
N GLU A 107 10.78 -7.73 20.56
CA GLU A 107 12.17 -8.17 20.31
C GLU A 107 12.79 -7.44 19.12
N LEU A 108 11.97 -6.75 18.30
CA LEU A 108 12.42 -6.05 17.10
C LEU A 108 12.77 -4.57 17.36
N VAL A 109 12.69 -4.10 18.59
CA VAL A 109 13.10 -2.74 18.95
C VAL A 109 14.64 -2.60 18.96
N GLY A 110 15.13 -1.39 18.73
CA GLY A 110 16.56 -1.06 18.80
C GLY A 110 17.39 -1.51 17.59
N SER A 111 16.76 -1.93 16.51
CA SER A 111 17.49 -2.33 15.29
C SER A 111 16.64 -2.05 14.04
N PRO A 112 17.26 -1.68 12.92
CA PRO A 112 16.56 -1.57 11.65
C PRO A 112 15.80 -2.86 11.31
N LEU A 113 14.57 -2.70 10.78
CA LEU A 113 13.70 -3.80 10.39
C LEU A 113 13.42 -3.74 8.90
N THR A 114 13.69 -4.82 8.19
CA THR A 114 13.23 -5.03 6.82
C THR A 114 12.02 -5.95 6.84
N PHE A 115 10.93 -5.52 6.19
CA PHE A 115 9.77 -6.36 5.94
C PHE A 115 9.67 -6.64 4.44
N GLU A 116 9.57 -7.91 4.11
CA GLU A 116 9.54 -8.36 2.72
C GLU A 116 8.51 -9.46 2.49
N GLY A 117 8.06 -9.58 1.26
CA GLY A 117 7.09 -10.59 0.83
C GLY A 117 6.79 -10.49 -0.66
N THR A 118 5.94 -11.40 -1.15
CA THR A 118 5.46 -11.42 -2.51
C THR A 118 3.95 -11.16 -2.52
N VAL A 119 3.50 -10.26 -3.37
CA VAL A 119 2.08 -10.08 -3.70
C VAL A 119 1.75 -11.04 -4.84
N GLN A 120 1.14 -12.17 -4.51
CA GLN A 120 0.75 -13.17 -5.51
C GLN A 120 -0.34 -12.61 -6.43
N ASP A 121 -1.30 -11.93 -5.85
CA ASP A 121 -2.41 -11.33 -6.56
C ASP A 121 -2.92 -10.08 -5.84
N ASN A 122 -3.43 -9.13 -6.61
CA ASN A 122 -4.20 -7.99 -6.14
C ASN A 122 -5.27 -7.67 -7.19
N THR A 123 -6.48 -8.14 -6.91
CA THR A 123 -7.65 -7.97 -7.75
C THR A 123 -8.66 -7.00 -7.14
N LEU A 124 -8.26 -6.28 -6.08
CA LEU A 124 -9.14 -5.28 -5.47
C LEU A 124 -9.62 -4.29 -6.53
N GLN A 125 -10.93 -4.17 -6.63
CA GLN A 125 -11.59 -3.23 -7.53
C GLN A 125 -12.53 -2.35 -6.72
N GLY A 126 -12.52 -1.03 -7.03
CA GLY A 126 -13.19 -0.10 -6.18
C GLY A 126 -14.69 -0.07 -6.33
N ASN A 127 -15.39 -0.20 -5.21
CA ASN A 127 -16.50 0.67 -4.88
C ASN A 127 -15.93 1.78 -3.99
N GLY A 128 -15.04 2.60 -4.57
CA GLY A 128 -14.53 3.75 -3.88
C GLY A 128 -15.63 4.74 -3.58
N TYR A 129 -15.45 5.59 -2.60
CA TYR A 129 -16.33 6.72 -2.44
C TYR A 129 -15.73 7.96 -3.13
N VAL A 130 -16.58 8.91 -3.50
CA VAL A 130 -16.12 10.15 -4.10
C VAL A 130 -15.61 11.07 -3.00
N VAL A 131 -14.35 11.46 -3.13
CA VAL A 131 -13.71 12.44 -2.25
C VAL A 131 -13.80 13.82 -2.87
N PHE A 132 -14.19 14.79 -2.07
CA PHE A 132 -13.99 16.20 -2.31
C PHE A 132 -12.94 16.73 -1.35
N ASN A 133 -11.78 17.13 -1.86
CA ASN A 133 -10.66 17.63 -1.07
C ASN A 133 -10.30 19.05 -1.50
N VAL A 134 -10.19 19.97 -0.54
CA VAL A 134 -9.62 21.29 -0.77
C VAL A 134 -8.10 21.21 -0.56
N ASN A 135 -7.33 21.63 -1.54
CA ASN A 135 -5.89 21.43 -1.59
C ASN A 135 -5.06 22.53 -0.93
N ASN A 136 -5.67 23.72 -0.69
CA ASN A 136 -4.97 24.89 -0.17
C ASN A 136 -5.84 25.75 0.76
N GLY A 137 -5.22 26.72 1.41
CA GLY A 137 -5.89 27.71 2.24
C GLY A 137 -6.43 27.17 3.58
N PRO A 138 -7.29 27.97 4.27
CA PRO A 138 -7.79 27.62 5.59
C PRO A 138 -8.76 26.45 5.60
N LEU A 139 -9.30 26.07 4.42
CA LEU A 139 -10.22 24.94 4.24
C LEU A 139 -9.51 23.67 3.78
N GLN A 140 -8.18 23.63 3.76
CA GLN A 140 -7.42 22.48 3.32
C GLN A 140 -7.84 21.22 4.07
N GLY A 141 -8.16 20.16 3.31
CA GLY A 141 -8.59 18.87 3.83
C GLY A 141 -9.77 18.30 3.07
N GLN A 142 -10.19 17.13 3.51
CA GLN A 142 -11.32 16.40 2.95
C GLN A 142 -12.62 16.91 3.56
N HIS A 143 -13.65 17.08 2.72
CA HIS A 143 -14.96 17.51 3.13
C HIS A 143 -16.03 16.50 2.72
N GLN A 144 -17.09 16.41 3.53
CA GLN A 144 -18.21 15.55 3.24
C GLN A 144 -18.86 15.92 1.91
N SER A 145 -19.00 14.93 1.04
CA SER A 145 -19.61 15.10 -0.27
C SER A 145 -20.42 13.87 -0.66
N VAL A 146 -21.41 14.08 -1.53
CA VAL A 146 -22.23 12.99 -2.09
C VAL A 146 -22.26 13.16 -3.60
N PRO A 147 -21.88 12.15 -4.39
CA PRO A 147 -21.96 12.20 -5.83
C PRO A 147 -23.41 12.33 -6.30
N ALA A 148 -23.60 12.99 -7.43
CA ALA A 148 -24.90 13.04 -8.11
C ALA A 148 -25.26 11.67 -8.70
N GLY A 149 -26.55 11.38 -8.80
CA GLY A 149 -27.05 10.21 -9.52
C GLY A 149 -27.06 10.39 -11.05
N PHE A 150 -26.30 11.37 -11.58
CA PHE A 150 -26.21 11.70 -13.00
C PHE A 150 -24.86 12.33 -13.31
N GLY A 151 -24.58 12.56 -14.59
CA GLY A 151 -23.31 13.16 -15.05
C GLY A 151 -22.20 12.16 -15.27
N GLY A 152 -21.00 12.67 -15.53
CA GLY A 152 -19.81 11.85 -15.77
C GLY A 152 -19.38 11.04 -14.55
N ALA A 153 -18.81 9.87 -14.79
CA ALA A 153 -18.25 9.04 -13.74
C ALA A 153 -17.02 9.70 -13.12
N PHE A 154 -16.88 9.59 -11.80
CA PHE A 154 -15.62 9.90 -11.12
C PHE A 154 -14.59 8.81 -11.44
N THR A 155 -13.34 9.20 -11.59
CA THR A 155 -12.21 8.28 -11.82
C THR A 155 -11.20 8.39 -10.66
N THR A 156 -10.33 7.41 -10.53
CA THR A 156 -9.25 7.45 -9.54
C THR A 156 -8.22 8.55 -9.80
N ASP A 157 -7.98 8.88 -11.07
CA ASP A 157 -7.15 10.05 -11.44
C ASP A 157 -7.82 11.37 -11.06
N GLY A 158 -9.15 11.39 -11.05
CA GLY A 158 -9.96 12.52 -10.64
C GLY A 158 -9.80 13.78 -11.47
N ILE A 159 -10.34 14.87 -10.92
CA ILE A 159 -10.18 16.23 -11.43
C ILE A 159 -9.56 17.08 -10.33
N THR A 160 -8.52 17.84 -10.68
CA THR A 160 -7.89 18.80 -9.77
C THR A 160 -7.84 20.14 -10.46
N GLU A 161 -8.62 21.11 -9.97
CA GLU A 161 -8.71 22.47 -10.51
C GLU A 161 -9.20 23.47 -9.46
N ASP A 162 -9.12 24.76 -9.82
CA ASP A 162 -9.63 25.82 -8.98
C ASP A 162 -11.15 25.84 -9.02
N LEU A 163 -11.76 26.17 -7.88
CA LEU A 163 -13.18 26.42 -7.76
C LEU A 163 -13.53 27.81 -8.26
N VAL A 164 -14.60 27.92 -9.04
CA VAL A 164 -15.16 29.18 -9.50
C VAL A 164 -16.66 29.23 -9.22
N LEU A 165 -17.09 30.26 -8.52
CA LEU A 165 -18.51 30.48 -8.26
C LEU A 165 -19.21 30.86 -9.56
N LEU A 166 -20.21 30.06 -9.96
CA LEU A 166 -21.04 30.38 -11.13
C LEU A 166 -21.86 31.61 -10.84
N VAL A 167 -21.92 32.52 -11.83
CA VAL A 167 -22.77 33.72 -11.79
C VAL A 167 -23.69 33.67 -13.01
N ASP A 168 -24.99 33.78 -12.79
CA ASP A 168 -26.03 33.87 -13.83
C ASP A 168 -26.67 35.22 -13.88
N GLU A 169 -27.65 35.40 -14.82
CA GLU A 169 -28.37 36.66 -15.01
C GLU A 169 -29.48 36.89 -13.97
N GLY A 170 -29.81 35.87 -13.17
CA GLY A 170 -30.85 35.92 -12.16
C GLY A 170 -30.39 36.69 -10.92
N ILE A 171 -31.33 37.48 -10.36
CA ILE A 171 -31.10 38.17 -9.09
C ILE A 171 -31.96 37.53 -7.98
N ASP A 172 -33.04 36.88 -8.36
CA ASP A 172 -34.00 36.24 -7.47
C ASP A 172 -34.28 34.79 -7.92
N PRO A 173 -34.05 33.77 -7.11
CA PRO A 173 -33.71 33.94 -5.70
C PRO A 173 -32.20 34.20 -5.41
N ASP A 174 -31.27 33.79 -6.27
CA ASP A 174 -29.84 33.88 -6.03
C ASP A 174 -29.05 33.84 -7.34
N PRO A 175 -28.15 34.81 -7.62
CA PRO A 175 -27.38 34.87 -8.87
C PRO A 175 -26.33 33.75 -9.01
N ASN A 176 -26.23 32.84 -8.04
CA ASN A 176 -25.29 31.74 -8.03
C ASN A 176 -26.00 30.36 -8.04
N ASP A 177 -27.31 30.34 -8.35
CA ASP A 177 -28.03 29.09 -8.31
C ASP A 177 -28.08 28.33 -9.67
N GLY A 178 -27.56 28.95 -10.75
CA GLY A 178 -27.40 28.32 -12.06
C GLY A 178 -28.74 27.96 -12.69
N CYS A 179 -29.78 28.82 -12.53
CA CYS A 179 -31.08 28.61 -13.13
C CYS A 179 -31.34 29.50 -14.38
N GLU A 180 -30.49 30.49 -14.61
CA GLU A 180 -30.54 31.41 -15.76
C GLU A 180 -29.24 31.34 -16.57
N SER A 181 -29.11 32.21 -17.59
CA SER A 181 -27.91 32.24 -18.44
C SER A 181 -26.65 32.62 -17.66
N VAL A 182 -25.59 31.87 -17.83
CA VAL A 182 -24.30 32.11 -17.18
C VAL A 182 -23.66 33.38 -17.72
N THR A 183 -23.23 34.27 -16.86
CA THR A 183 -22.57 35.54 -17.20
C THR A 183 -21.06 35.49 -17.13
N ASN A 184 -20.46 34.60 -16.34
CA ASN A 184 -19.01 34.46 -16.15
C ASN A 184 -18.42 33.18 -16.80
N ALA A 185 -18.95 32.76 -17.94
CA ALA A 185 -18.52 31.54 -18.63
C ALA A 185 -16.99 31.48 -18.92
N SER A 186 -16.36 32.63 -19.19
CA SER A 186 -14.91 32.66 -19.43
C SER A 186 -14.07 32.32 -18.20
N GLU A 187 -14.60 32.51 -17.01
CA GLU A 187 -13.93 32.16 -15.74
C GLU A 187 -14.13 30.70 -15.41
N LEU A 188 -15.24 30.10 -15.83
CA LEU A 188 -15.60 28.70 -15.61
C LEU A 188 -14.87 27.73 -16.53
N ALA A 189 -14.36 28.21 -17.68
CA ALA A 189 -13.74 27.36 -18.67
C ALA A 189 -12.51 26.60 -18.12
N GLY A 190 -12.60 25.27 -18.09
CA GLY A 190 -11.55 24.38 -17.55
C GLY A 190 -11.48 24.35 -16.02
N LYS A 191 -12.47 24.89 -15.31
CA LYS A 191 -12.55 24.97 -13.85
C LYS A 191 -13.67 24.10 -13.28
N ILE A 192 -13.71 23.98 -11.95
CA ILE A 192 -14.80 23.33 -11.23
C ILE A 192 -15.80 24.42 -10.82
N ALA A 193 -17.03 24.31 -11.34
CA ALA A 193 -18.10 25.24 -11.03
C ALA A 193 -18.67 24.99 -9.64
N VAL A 194 -18.78 26.05 -8.83
CA VAL A 194 -19.51 26.03 -7.55
C VAL A 194 -20.88 26.67 -7.79
N ILE A 195 -21.95 25.94 -7.41
CA ILE A 195 -23.34 26.35 -7.67
C ILE A 195 -24.16 26.15 -6.40
N LYS A 196 -24.99 27.09 -6.04
CA LYS A 196 -25.93 26.93 -4.93
C LYS A 196 -27.12 26.08 -5.36
N ARG A 197 -27.59 25.22 -4.48
CA ARG A 197 -28.90 24.57 -4.64
C ARG A 197 -29.99 25.65 -4.69
N GLY A 198 -30.86 25.60 -5.71
CA GLY A 198 -31.93 26.60 -5.93
C GLY A 198 -33.19 25.97 -6.49
N THR A 199 -33.93 26.71 -7.30
CA THR A 199 -35.28 26.40 -7.72
C THR A 199 -35.38 25.45 -8.91
N CYS A 200 -34.38 25.39 -9.76
CA CYS A 200 -34.39 24.51 -10.94
C CYS A 200 -33.69 23.16 -10.68
N GLU A 201 -33.82 22.24 -11.63
CA GLU A 201 -33.28 20.89 -11.54
C GLU A 201 -31.76 20.86 -11.48
N PHE A 202 -31.20 19.91 -10.74
CA PHE A 202 -29.75 19.77 -10.59
C PHE A 202 -29.07 19.46 -11.93
N GLY A 203 -29.68 18.61 -12.76
CA GLY A 203 -29.17 18.32 -14.11
C GLY A 203 -29.12 19.57 -15.01
N PHE A 204 -30.08 20.46 -14.90
CA PHE A 204 -30.10 21.72 -15.64
C PHE A 204 -28.94 22.64 -15.21
N LYS A 205 -28.73 22.82 -13.89
CA LYS A 205 -27.61 23.60 -13.35
C LYS A 205 -26.24 23.07 -13.82
N ALA A 206 -26.06 21.75 -13.75
CA ALA A 206 -24.83 21.11 -14.15
C ALA A 206 -24.58 21.23 -15.65
N LEU A 207 -25.63 21.10 -16.48
CA LEU A 207 -25.54 21.27 -17.93
C LEU A 207 -25.22 22.70 -18.35
N LEU A 208 -25.73 23.70 -17.61
CA LEU A 208 -25.38 25.11 -17.83
C LEU A 208 -23.86 25.34 -17.50
N ALA A 209 -23.37 24.82 -16.39
CA ALA A 209 -21.98 24.94 -16.05
C ALA A 209 -21.06 24.23 -17.08
N GLU A 210 -21.43 23.05 -17.52
CA GLU A 210 -20.73 22.31 -18.57
C GLU A 210 -20.72 23.09 -19.89
N SER A 211 -21.87 23.67 -20.28
CA SER A 211 -21.99 24.51 -21.47
C SER A 211 -21.10 25.77 -21.38
N ALA A 212 -20.85 26.27 -20.19
CA ALA A 212 -19.92 27.37 -19.91
C ALA A 212 -18.45 26.92 -19.88
N GLY A 213 -18.17 25.62 -20.08
CA GLY A 213 -16.84 25.04 -20.15
C GLY A 213 -16.28 24.52 -18.84
N ALA A 214 -17.08 24.39 -17.77
CA ALA A 214 -16.68 23.73 -16.55
C ALA A 214 -16.38 22.26 -16.81
N ILE A 215 -15.44 21.69 -16.03
CA ILE A 215 -15.02 20.28 -16.12
C ILE A 215 -15.53 19.44 -14.96
N GLY A 216 -16.16 20.06 -13.97
CA GLY A 216 -16.81 19.42 -12.83
C GLY A 216 -17.71 20.40 -12.12
N VAL A 217 -18.63 19.89 -11.30
CA VAL A 217 -19.63 20.70 -10.58
C VAL A 217 -19.67 20.32 -9.11
N VAL A 218 -19.62 21.33 -8.26
CA VAL A 218 -19.88 21.25 -6.82
C VAL A 218 -21.15 22.03 -6.50
N VAL A 219 -22.20 21.34 -6.11
CA VAL A 219 -23.44 21.96 -5.65
C VAL A 219 -23.41 22.12 -4.15
N ILE A 220 -23.70 23.30 -3.66
CA ILE A 220 -23.82 23.60 -2.23
C ILE A 220 -25.24 23.35 -1.78
N ASN A 221 -25.44 22.53 -0.75
CA ASN A 221 -26.76 22.35 -0.15
C ASN A 221 -27.28 23.67 0.43
N ASN A 222 -28.59 23.92 0.32
CA ASN A 222 -29.24 25.09 0.89
C ASN A 222 -30.13 24.75 2.11
N VAL A 223 -30.04 23.51 2.56
CA VAL A 223 -30.72 23.01 3.77
C VAL A 223 -29.64 22.61 4.75
N GLU A 224 -29.79 23.06 5.99
CA GLU A 224 -28.89 22.71 7.08
C GLU A 224 -28.71 21.20 7.20
N GLY A 225 -27.47 20.74 7.19
CA GLY A 225 -27.10 19.34 7.37
C GLY A 225 -26.26 18.73 6.24
N ALA A 226 -26.28 17.40 6.18
CA ALA A 226 -25.48 16.64 5.24
C ALA A 226 -25.90 16.85 3.77
N PRO A 227 -24.97 16.70 2.81
CA PRO A 227 -25.30 16.67 1.39
C PRO A 227 -26.21 15.48 1.06
N ILE A 228 -26.96 15.60 -0.02
CA ILE A 228 -27.91 14.58 -0.50
C ILE A 228 -27.54 14.10 -1.90
N VAL A 229 -28.03 12.92 -2.27
CA VAL A 229 -27.95 12.47 -3.67
C VAL A 229 -28.85 13.34 -4.55
N MET A 230 -28.26 13.93 -5.58
CA MET A 230 -28.98 14.77 -6.54
C MET A 230 -29.54 13.92 -7.67
N GLY A 231 -30.84 14.10 -7.96
CA GLY A 231 -31.45 13.54 -9.17
C GLY A 231 -31.25 14.47 -10.39
N GLY A 232 -31.03 13.90 -11.57
CA GLY A 232 -30.73 14.67 -12.79
C GLY A 232 -31.94 15.38 -13.43
N GLY A 233 -33.19 14.97 -13.11
CA GLY A 233 -34.37 15.46 -13.78
C GLY A 233 -34.34 15.18 -15.29
N ASP A 234 -34.91 16.08 -16.07
CA ASP A 234 -35.00 15.96 -17.54
C ASP A 234 -33.69 16.23 -18.26
N PHE A 235 -32.68 16.77 -17.56
CA PHE A 235 -31.38 17.18 -18.13
C PHE A 235 -30.21 16.29 -17.71
N GLY A 236 -30.37 15.44 -16.70
CA GLY A 236 -29.25 14.66 -16.12
C GLY A 236 -28.52 13.78 -17.13
N ASP A 237 -29.21 13.15 -18.05
CA ASP A 237 -28.64 12.29 -19.09
C ASP A 237 -27.80 13.04 -20.13
N GLN A 238 -27.86 14.38 -20.15
CA GLN A 238 -27.11 15.23 -21.07
C GLN A 238 -25.80 15.73 -20.44
N VAL A 239 -25.64 15.61 -19.11
CA VAL A 239 -24.47 16.03 -18.37
C VAL A 239 -23.38 14.96 -18.49
N THR A 240 -22.18 15.34 -18.93
CA THR A 240 -21.03 14.42 -19.10
C THR A 240 -19.91 14.65 -18.12
N ILE A 241 -19.92 15.78 -17.40
CA ILE A 241 -18.94 16.08 -16.36
C ILE A 241 -19.41 15.57 -14.99
N PRO A 242 -18.49 15.17 -14.08
CA PRO A 242 -18.84 14.72 -12.75
C PRO A 242 -19.41 15.86 -11.89
N ALA A 243 -20.41 15.52 -11.08
CA ALA A 243 -21.07 16.44 -10.17
C ALA A 243 -21.24 15.82 -8.78
N LEU A 244 -21.05 16.62 -7.73
CA LEU A 244 -21.27 16.24 -6.34
C LEU A 244 -21.93 17.36 -5.55
N MET A 245 -22.50 17.04 -4.39
CA MET A 245 -23.03 17.99 -3.44
C MET A 245 -22.16 18.02 -2.17
N ILE A 246 -21.95 19.20 -1.61
CA ILE A 246 -21.34 19.44 -0.30
C ILE A 246 -22.35 20.06 0.66
N SER A 247 -22.04 20.07 1.96
CA SER A 247 -22.90 20.69 2.98
C SER A 247 -23.00 22.21 2.80
N ASP A 248 -24.05 22.78 3.37
CA ASP A 248 -24.26 24.21 3.46
C ASP A 248 -23.11 24.94 4.18
N VAL A 249 -22.63 24.36 5.29
CA VAL A 249 -21.51 24.93 6.09
C VAL A 249 -20.22 24.99 5.29
N THR A 250 -19.83 23.87 4.65
CA THR A 250 -18.63 23.83 3.80
C THR A 250 -18.76 24.78 2.62
N GLY A 251 -19.92 24.79 1.99
CA GLY A 251 -20.20 25.65 0.85
C GLY A 251 -20.14 27.14 1.19
N ALA A 252 -20.69 27.55 2.32
CA ALA A 252 -20.62 28.94 2.79
C ALA A 252 -19.17 29.38 3.03
N ALA A 253 -18.35 28.50 3.62
CA ALA A 253 -16.94 28.78 3.84
C ALA A 253 -16.16 28.92 2.53
N ILE A 254 -16.42 28.06 1.53
CA ILE A 254 -15.81 28.14 0.19
C ILE A 254 -16.20 29.45 -0.49
N ILE A 255 -17.49 29.82 -0.46
CA ILE A 255 -17.96 31.10 -1.06
C ILE A 255 -17.24 32.28 -0.41
N ALA A 256 -17.11 32.30 0.91
CA ALA A 256 -16.41 33.38 1.62
C ALA A 256 -14.96 33.55 1.17
N GLU A 257 -14.23 32.46 0.93
CA GLU A 257 -12.88 32.52 0.38
C GLU A 257 -12.85 33.04 -1.06
N LEU A 258 -13.76 32.58 -1.92
CA LEU A 258 -13.86 33.02 -3.30
C LEU A 258 -14.24 34.51 -3.41
N GLU A 259 -15.21 34.98 -2.61
CA GLU A 259 -15.62 36.39 -2.54
C GLU A 259 -14.52 37.30 -1.96
N ALA A 260 -13.65 36.78 -1.08
CA ALA A 260 -12.47 37.46 -0.61
C ALA A 260 -11.35 37.57 -1.68
N GLY A 261 -11.53 36.96 -2.86
CA GLY A 261 -10.56 36.93 -3.95
C GLY A 261 -9.46 35.88 -3.77
N ASN A 262 -9.62 34.95 -2.85
CA ASN A 262 -8.68 33.85 -2.65
C ASN A 262 -8.93 32.72 -3.68
N THR A 263 -7.83 32.10 -4.13
CA THR A 263 -7.91 30.88 -4.96
C THR A 263 -8.17 29.69 -4.07
N VAL A 264 -9.24 28.94 -4.33
CA VAL A 264 -9.56 27.67 -3.69
C VAL A 264 -9.34 26.56 -4.72
N ASN A 265 -8.24 25.82 -4.59
CA ASN A 265 -7.97 24.67 -5.44
C ASN A 265 -8.56 23.41 -4.80
N SER A 266 -9.18 22.55 -5.59
CA SER A 266 -9.82 21.33 -5.09
C SER A 266 -9.58 20.13 -5.99
N SER A 267 -9.71 18.95 -5.42
CA SER A 267 -9.72 17.67 -6.12
C SER A 267 -11.01 16.92 -5.88
N MET A 268 -11.56 16.32 -6.93
CA MET A 268 -12.70 15.41 -6.88
C MET A 268 -12.29 14.10 -7.54
N PHE A 269 -12.28 13.01 -6.79
CA PHE A 269 -11.81 11.72 -7.28
C PHE A 269 -12.51 10.54 -6.61
N LEU A 270 -12.47 9.39 -7.28
CA LEU A 270 -12.95 8.13 -6.74
C LEU A 270 -11.81 7.46 -5.97
N THR A 271 -12.03 7.09 -4.72
CA THR A 271 -11.09 6.24 -4.02
C THR A 271 -11.34 4.79 -4.38
N ASP A 272 -10.27 4.04 -4.61
CA ASP A 272 -10.32 2.57 -4.64
C ASP A 272 -9.98 1.99 -3.28
N TYR A 273 -10.26 0.70 -3.11
CA TYR A 273 -9.65 -0.03 -2.01
C TYR A 273 -8.14 0.05 -2.14
N ASN A 274 -7.49 0.40 -1.05
CA ASN A 274 -6.04 0.47 -0.97
C ASN A 274 -5.52 -0.66 -0.10
N ALA A 275 -4.57 -1.43 -0.63
CA ALA A 275 -3.87 -2.46 0.12
C ALA A 275 -2.39 -2.12 0.24
N TYR A 276 -1.86 -2.27 1.44
CA TYR A 276 -0.49 -1.90 1.76
C TYR A 276 0.13 -2.85 2.79
N ALA A 277 1.46 -2.97 2.76
CA ALA A 277 2.26 -3.48 3.86
C ALA A 277 2.75 -2.33 4.72
N PHE A 278 2.96 -2.55 6.01
CA PHE A 278 3.42 -1.50 6.92
C PHE A 278 4.38 -2.01 8.00
N ILE A 279 5.18 -1.09 8.53
CA ILE A 279 5.87 -1.19 9.81
C ILE A 279 5.46 0.03 10.64
N LYS A 280 5.04 -0.19 11.88
CA LYS A 280 4.70 0.85 12.85
C LYS A 280 5.46 0.64 14.15
N VAL A 281 5.94 1.72 14.73
CA VAL A 281 6.66 1.73 16.00
C VAL A 281 5.83 2.46 17.04
N PHE A 282 5.68 1.87 18.19
CA PHE A 282 4.81 2.35 19.27
C PHE A 282 5.59 2.62 20.54
N ASN A 283 5.11 3.60 21.31
CA ASN A 283 5.48 3.76 22.70
C ASN A 283 4.61 2.87 23.62
N SER A 284 4.89 2.93 24.92
CA SER A 284 4.20 2.10 25.92
C SER A 284 2.72 2.48 26.16
N ASP A 285 2.25 3.61 25.69
CA ASP A 285 0.86 4.05 25.78
C ASP A 285 0.04 3.76 24.50
N PHE A 286 0.62 2.98 23.59
CA PHE A 286 0.03 2.61 22.30
C PHE A 286 -0.13 3.77 21.31
N SER A 287 0.60 4.86 21.50
CA SER A 287 0.69 5.89 20.46
C SER A 287 1.68 5.46 19.38
N VAL A 288 1.29 5.60 18.11
CA VAL A 288 2.21 5.41 16.97
C VAL A 288 3.22 6.54 16.98
N LEU A 289 4.48 6.20 17.11
CA LEU A 289 5.58 7.16 17.08
C LEU A 289 6.04 7.41 15.65
N LYS A 290 6.16 6.34 14.87
CA LYS A 290 6.71 6.34 13.50
C LYS A 290 6.05 5.22 12.71
N ASP A 291 5.90 5.43 11.41
CA ASP A 291 5.34 4.43 10.51
C ASP A 291 5.92 4.55 9.09
N VAL A 292 5.89 3.44 8.36
CA VAL A 292 6.25 3.37 6.95
C VAL A 292 5.35 2.37 6.24
N TYR A 293 5.02 2.66 4.99
CA TYR A 293 4.09 1.87 4.17
C TYR A 293 4.68 1.56 2.80
N ALA A 294 4.29 0.40 2.26
CA ALA A 294 4.59 0.00 0.89
C ALA A 294 3.31 -0.50 0.20
N PRO A 295 3.02 -0.07 -1.04
CA PRO A 295 1.85 -0.55 -1.78
C PRO A 295 2.02 -2.02 -2.14
N LEU A 296 0.89 -2.76 -2.17
CA LEU A 296 0.85 -4.16 -2.61
C LEU A 296 0.46 -4.22 -4.09
N ILE A 297 1.44 -4.42 -4.97
CA ILE A 297 1.27 -4.48 -6.42
C ILE A 297 1.27 -5.94 -6.87
N ALA A 298 0.23 -6.37 -7.57
CA ALA A 298 0.07 -7.75 -8.06
C ALA A 298 1.29 -8.27 -8.83
N GLY A 299 1.71 -9.49 -8.53
CA GLY A 299 2.82 -10.16 -9.21
C GLY A 299 4.20 -9.59 -8.90
N THR A 300 4.35 -8.76 -7.84
CA THR A 300 5.64 -8.18 -7.46
C THR A 300 6.05 -8.58 -6.05
N ASP A 301 7.35 -8.56 -5.81
CA ASP A 301 7.91 -8.61 -4.48
C ASP A 301 7.91 -7.20 -3.87
N PHE A 302 7.67 -7.11 -2.58
CA PHE A 302 7.92 -5.91 -1.80
C PHE A 302 9.04 -6.16 -0.80
N SER A 303 9.89 -5.18 -0.58
CA SER A 303 10.91 -5.16 0.46
C SER A 303 11.18 -3.72 0.83
N PHE A 304 10.98 -3.37 2.08
CA PHE A 304 11.27 -2.04 2.59
C PHE A 304 11.84 -2.11 4.00
N THR A 305 12.73 -1.18 4.30
CA THR A 305 13.43 -1.12 5.57
C THR A 305 13.00 0.12 6.33
N PHE A 306 12.81 -0.05 7.65
CA PHE A 306 12.60 1.03 8.58
C PHE A 306 13.81 1.11 9.51
N ASP A 307 14.57 2.20 9.40
CA ASP A 307 15.86 2.36 10.08
C ASP A 307 15.75 3.05 11.45
N ASP A 308 14.61 3.71 11.72
CA ASP A 308 14.40 4.58 12.88
C ASP A 308 13.60 3.86 13.98
N ILE A 309 14.18 2.77 14.52
CA ILE A 309 13.63 2.00 15.65
C ILE A 309 14.63 2.08 16.80
N ASP A 310 14.29 2.89 17.81
CA ASP A 310 15.14 3.11 18.97
C ASP A 310 14.96 2.04 20.05
N ASP A 311 15.96 1.83 20.91
CA ASP A 311 15.91 0.91 22.06
C ASP A 311 14.85 1.33 23.08
N THR A 312 14.42 2.59 23.06
CA THR A 312 13.40 3.16 23.97
C THR A 312 11.98 2.98 23.47
N ASP A 313 11.80 2.51 22.22
CA ASP A 313 10.50 2.19 21.69
C ASP A 313 9.92 0.97 22.40
N ALA A 314 8.59 0.87 22.51
CA ALA A 314 7.99 -0.18 23.32
C ALA A 314 7.79 -1.48 22.53
N PHE A 315 7.32 -1.37 21.29
CA PHE A 315 7.11 -2.52 20.40
C PHE A 315 6.96 -2.07 18.95
N VAL A 316 7.10 -3.03 18.07
CA VAL A 316 6.95 -2.87 16.62
C VAL A 316 5.77 -3.73 16.15
N GLN A 317 4.97 -3.19 15.24
CA GLN A 317 3.97 -3.94 14.47
C GLN A 317 4.38 -3.93 13.00
N TYR A 318 4.28 -5.07 12.33
CA TYR A 318 4.42 -5.18 10.90
C TYR A 318 3.33 -6.09 10.33
N GLY A 319 2.82 -5.73 9.19
CA GLY A 319 1.67 -6.45 8.63
C GLY A 319 1.08 -5.77 7.42
N PHE A 320 -0.21 -5.99 7.23
CA PHE A 320 -0.93 -5.58 6.05
C PHE A 320 -2.22 -4.85 6.40
N GLY A 321 -2.60 -3.90 5.56
CA GLY A 321 -3.87 -3.20 5.68
C GLY A 321 -4.65 -3.22 4.37
N VAL A 322 -5.98 -3.26 4.50
CA VAL A 322 -6.92 -2.92 3.43
C VAL A 322 -7.76 -1.76 3.91
N ALA A 323 -7.82 -0.71 3.12
CA ALA A 323 -8.61 0.47 3.41
C ALA A 323 -9.63 0.74 2.31
N GLY A 324 -10.86 1.04 2.68
CA GLY A 324 -11.94 1.37 1.76
C GLY A 324 -13.30 1.34 2.46
N ILE A 325 -14.38 1.58 1.70
CA ILE A 325 -15.73 1.55 2.26
C ILE A 325 -16.11 0.12 2.65
N ASN A 326 -16.83 -0.02 3.76
CA ASN A 326 -17.46 -1.30 4.09
C ASN A 326 -18.46 -1.70 3.00
N ALA A 327 -18.41 -2.94 2.55
CA ALA A 327 -19.07 -3.37 1.33
C ALA A 327 -20.21 -4.35 1.57
N ASN A 328 -21.19 -4.36 0.64
CA ASN A 328 -22.23 -5.35 0.63
C ASN A 328 -21.64 -6.75 0.33
N PRO A 329 -21.93 -7.78 1.12
CA PRO A 329 -21.46 -9.14 0.84
C PRO A 329 -21.83 -9.66 -0.56
N ALA A 330 -22.89 -9.15 -1.16
CA ALA A 330 -23.28 -9.53 -2.52
C ALA A 330 -22.25 -9.12 -3.59
N ASP A 331 -21.38 -8.14 -3.28
CA ASP A 331 -20.37 -7.61 -4.18
C ASP A 331 -18.99 -8.27 -4.02
N GLU A 332 -18.83 -9.22 -3.07
CA GLU A 332 -17.57 -9.85 -2.74
C GLU A 332 -16.81 -10.35 -3.99
N ALA A 333 -17.50 -11.07 -4.88
CA ALA A 333 -16.89 -11.62 -6.08
C ALA A 333 -16.38 -10.56 -7.07
N SER A 334 -16.94 -9.35 -7.05
CA SER A 334 -16.56 -8.26 -7.94
C SER A 334 -15.51 -7.32 -7.34
N LEU A 335 -15.40 -7.28 -6.01
CA LEU A 335 -14.47 -6.38 -5.32
C LEU A 335 -13.06 -6.96 -5.18
N GLY A 336 -12.91 -8.28 -5.31
CA GLY A 336 -11.62 -8.96 -5.30
C GLY A 336 -10.93 -9.01 -3.94
N SER A 337 -9.63 -9.33 -3.98
CA SER A 337 -8.80 -9.50 -2.78
C SER A 337 -7.33 -9.27 -3.09
N VAL A 338 -6.51 -9.21 -2.04
CA VAL A 338 -5.05 -9.26 -2.14
C VAL A 338 -4.55 -10.53 -1.48
N ILE A 339 -3.65 -11.24 -2.16
CA ILE A 339 -3.00 -12.44 -1.64
C ILE A 339 -1.51 -12.16 -1.50
N VAL A 340 -1.01 -12.26 -0.27
CA VAL A 340 0.40 -12.11 0.06
C VAL A 340 0.98 -13.40 0.62
N THR A 341 2.25 -13.64 0.32
CA THR A 341 3.02 -14.78 0.86
C THR A 341 4.42 -14.31 1.24
N SER A 342 5.15 -15.16 1.97
CA SER A 342 6.58 -14.91 2.13
C SER A 342 7.18 -14.69 0.75
N ASN A 343 8.21 -13.83 0.69
CA ASN A 343 9.07 -13.94 -0.46
C ASN A 343 9.35 -15.43 -0.61
N SER A 344 8.83 -16.04 -1.68
CA SER A 344 9.67 -17.03 -2.24
C SER A 344 10.92 -16.23 -2.62
N LEU A 345 11.89 -16.09 -1.70
CA LEU A 345 13.16 -16.57 -2.17
C LEU A 345 12.71 -17.83 -2.85
N ALA A 346 12.58 -17.78 -4.19
CA ALA A 346 12.64 -18.99 -4.92
C ALA A 346 13.99 -19.57 -4.52
N VAL A 347 13.98 -20.26 -3.43
CA VAL A 347 14.50 -21.56 -3.39
C VAL A 347 13.64 -22.21 -4.48
N SER A 348 13.94 -21.83 -5.75
CA SER A 348 13.67 -22.67 -6.89
C SER A 348 14.01 -24.01 -6.32
N ASP A 349 13.02 -24.90 -6.11
CA ASP A 349 13.21 -26.23 -5.58
C ASP A 349 14.68 -26.52 -5.73
N PHE A 350 15.48 -26.42 -4.63
CA PHE A 350 16.85 -26.84 -4.73
C PHE A 350 16.65 -28.31 -5.00
N SER A 351 16.63 -28.61 -6.28
CA SER A 351 16.67 -29.98 -6.69
C SER A 351 17.92 -30.47 -5.99
N THR A 352 17.70 -31.07 -4.83
CA THR A 352 18.76 -31.44 -3.91
C THR A 352 19.68 -32.32 -4.72
N ILE A 353 20.88 -31.82 -4.96
CA ILE A 353 21.91 -32.66 -5.57
C ILE A 353 22.31 -33.64 -4.47
N ASP A 354 22.12 -34.90 -4.71
CA ASP A 354 22.69 -35.91 -3.82
C ASP A 354 24.16 -36.08 -4.19
N VAL A 355 25.05 -35.59 -3.32
CA VAL A 355 26.49 -35.60 -3.51
C VAL A 355 27.17 -36.25 -2.33
N SER A 356 28.08 -37.16 -2.61
CA SER A 356 29.01 -37.74 -1.62
C SER A 356 30.45 -37.39 -1.96
N LEU A 357 31.26 -37.14 -0.92
CA LEU A 357 32.68 -36.84 -0.97
C LEU A 357 33.45 -37.90 -0.21
N PHE A 358 34.37 -38.58 -0.88
CA PHE A 358 35.20 -39.61 -0.22
C PHE A 358 36.57 -39.78 -0.87
N PRO A 359 37.61 -40.16 -0.05
CA PRO A 359 37.61 -40.15 1.39
C PRO A 359 37.56 -38.74 1.95
N ASN A 360 36.91 -38.57 3.11
CA ASN A 360 36.96 -37.34 3.87
C ASN A 360 37.24 -37.67 5.33
N PRO A 361 38.42 -37.40 5.87
CA PRO A 361 39.54 -36.61 5.31
C PRO A 361 40.24 -37.25 4.10
N THR A 362 40.77 -36.40 3.20
CA THR A 362 41.52 -36.79 2.01
C THR A 362 42.99 -36.42 2.11
N THR A 363 43.87 -37.27 1.48
CA THR A 363 45.32 -36.97 1.42
C THR A 363 45.78 -36.52 0.05
N HIS A 364 45.30 -37.17 -1.03
CA HIS A 364 45.74 -36.90 -2.41
C HIS A 364 44.56 -36.63 -3.32
N ASN A 365 43.52 -37.44 -3.27
CA ASN A 365 42.40 -37.38 -4.18
C ASN A 365 41.09 -37.38 -3.40
N LEU A 366 40.21 -36.46 -3.76
CA LEU A 366 38.82 -36.38 -3.30
C LEU A 366 37.92 -36.85 -4.42
N ASN A 367 37.23 -37.99 -4.24
CA ASN A 367 36.24 -38.45 -5.18
C ASN A 367 34.90 -37.78 -4.92
N ILE A 368 34.25 -37.35 -5.97
CA ILE A 368 32.96 -36.69 -5.96
C ILE A 368 31.99 -37.57 -6.75
N GLN A 369 30.93 -37.99 -6.12
CA GLN A 369 29.82 -38.73 -6.74
C GLN A 369 28.55 -37.95 -6.55
N SER A 370 27.81 -37.74 -7.66
CA SER A 370 26.59 -36.96 -7.70
C SER A 370 25.53 -37.70 -8.53
N ASP A 371 24.25 -37.52 -8.17
CA ASP A 371 23.11 -37.96 -8.96
C ASP A 371 22.91 -37.13 -10.24
N LYS A 372 23.46 -35.90 -10.28
CA LYS A 372 23.36 -34.99 -11.44
C LYS A 372 24.76 -34.58 -11.93
N GLN A 373 24.83 -34.18 -13.21
CA GLN A 373 26.06 -33.70 -13.83
C GLN A 373 26.55 -32.40 -13.17
N ILE A 374 27.78 -32.40 -12.63
CA ILE A 374 28.42 -31.21 -12.07
C ILE A 374 29.00 -30.38 -13.22
N THR A 375 28.49 -29.19 -13.43
CA THR A 375 28.91 -28.28 -14.50
C THR A 375 30.03 -27.33 -14.05
N ALA A 376 30.07 -26.99 -12.75
CA ALA A 376 31.12 -26.17 -12.16
C ALA A 376 31.42 -26.62 -10.72
N LEU A 377 32.69 -26.44 -10.31
CA LEU A 377 33.18 -26.73 -8.98
C LEU A 377 34.16 -25.63 -8.55
N ILE A 378 34.00 -25.13 -7.33
CA ILE A 378 34.90 -24.15 -6.73
C ILE A 378 35.25 -24.60 -5.33
N ILE A 379 36.54 -24.56 -4.96
CA ILE A 379 37.02 -24.84 -3.60
C ILE A 379 37.46 -23.53 -2.95
N TYR A 380 37.01 -23.34 -1.74
CA TYR A 380 37.38 -22.22 -0.88
C TYR A 380 38.14 -22.70 0.36
N ASN A 381 39.08 -21.91 0.82
CA ASN A 381 39.64 -22.06 2.15
C ASN A 381 38.71 -21.45 3.22
N THR A 382 39.10 -21.55 4.50
CA THR A 382 38.33 -20.99 5.64
C THR A 382 38.21 -19.45 5.63
N LEU A 383 39.01 -18.75 4.83
CA LEU A 383 38.97 -17.30 4.65
C LEU A 383 38.10 -16.90 3.47
N GLY A 384 37.40 -17.86 2.81
CA GLY A 384 36.56 -17.60 1.62
C GLY A 384 37.35 -17.36 0.33
N GLN A 385 38.67 -17.56 0.32
CA GLN A 385 39.49 -17.41 -0.89
C GLN A 385 39.36 -18.64 -1.77
N VAL A 386 39.19 -18.44 -3.09
CA VAL A 386 39.17 -19.52 -4.07
C VAL A 386 40.58 -20.11 -4.19
N VAL A 387 40.70 -21.41 -3.94
CA VAL A 387 41.97 -22.16 -4.04
C VAL A 387 41.98 -23.11 -5.23
N MET A 388 40.81 -23.47 -5.76
CA MET A 388 40.70 -24.32 -6.95
C MET A 388 39.35 -24.09 -7.64
N ASN A 389 39.34 -24.22 -8.98
CA ASN A 389 38.07 -24.26 -9.75
C ASN A 389 38.20 -25.31 -10.87
N ALA A 390 37.10 -25.92 -11.24
CA ALA A 390 36.98 -26.89 -12.32
C ALA A 390 35.58 -26.95 -12.93
N SER A 391 35.50 -27.43 -14.17
CA SER A 391 34.22 -27.67 -14.88
C SER A 391 34.18 -29.11 -15.39
N PRO A 392 33.96 -30.08 -14.50
CA PRO A 392 34.13 -31.52 -14.84
C PRO A 392 33.11 -32.06 -15.84
N LYS A 393 31.90 -31.52 -15.89
CA LYS A 393 30.76 -32.00 -16.73
C LYS A 393 30.54 -33.51 -16.58
N LYS A 394 30.59 -34.02 -15.37
CA LYS A 394 30.47 -35.44 -15.02
C LYS A 394 29.68 -35.61 -13.74
N THR A 395 29.10 -36.79 -13.52
CA THR A 395 28.46 -37.20 -12.28
C THR A 395 29.45 -37.77 -11.27
N ASN A 396 30.51 -38.45 -11.76
CA ASN A 396 31.51 -39.09 -10.94
C ASN A 396 32.89 -38.68 -11.46
N PHE A 397 33.74 -38.15 -10.57
CA PHE A 397 35.13 -37.76 -10.91
C PHE A 397 35.98 -37.66 -9.66
N SER A 398 37.29 -37.70 -9.84
CA SER A 398 38.29 -37.54 -8.82
C SER A 398 38.99 -36.20 -8.98
N LEU A 399 39.13 -35.48 -7.87
CA LEU A 399 39.79 -34.18 -7.80
C LEU A 399 41.14 -34.38 -7.07
N GLU A 400 42.24 -33.99 -7.71
CA GLU A 400 43.55 -33.99 -7.07
C GLU A 400 43.64 -32.85 -6.08
N THR A 401 43.95 -33.18 -4.82
CA THR A 401 44.04 -32.24 -3.70
C THR A 401 45.45 -32.13 -3.15
N SER A 402 46.43 -32.76 -3.79
CA SER A 402 47.84 -32.81 -3.32
C SER A 402 48.47 -31.43 -3.13
N ASN A 403 48.01 -30.46 -3.94
CA ASN A 403 48.48 -29.07 -3.90
C ASN A 403 47.83 -28.20 -2.80
N LEU A 404 46.86 -28.74 -2.08
CA LEU A 404 46.22 -28.04 -0.97
C LEU A 404 46.98 -28.30 0.31
N ASN A 405 47.16 -27.28 1.13
CA ASN A 405 47.72 -27.42 2.47
C ASN A 405 46.75 -28.19 3.39
N THR A 406 47.30 -28.84 4.43
CA THR A 406 46.48 -29.45 5.47
C THR A 406 45.50 -28.41 6.06
N GLY A 407 44.21 -28.74 6.13
CA GLY A 407 43.19 -27.81 6.63
C GLY A 407 41.77 -28.17 6.24
N VAL A 408 40.85 -27.27 6.60
CA VAL A 408 39.41 -27.37 6.26
C VAL A 408 39.15 -26.57 5.00
N TYR A 409 38.35 -27.16 4.09
CA TYR A 409 37.96 -26.55 2.83
C TYR A 409 36.49 -26.72 2.62
N PHE A 410 35.90 -25.83 1.79
CA PHE A 410 34.51 -25.91 1.31
C PHE A 410 34.54 -26.07 -0.21
N VAL A 411 33.82 -27.09 -0.71
CA VAL A 411 33.62 -27.31 -2.13
C VAL A 411 32.19 -26.93 -2.49
N SER A 412 32.05 -25.96 -3.38
CA SER A 412 30.79 -25.58 -3.97
C SER A 412 30.66 -26.26 -5.33
N LEU A 413 29.60 -27.04 -5.49
CA LEU A 413 29.28 -27.82 -6.67
C LEU A 413 28.04 -27.26 -7.33
N LYS A 414 28.07 -27.02 -8.64
CA LYS A 414 26.97 -26.48 -9.40
C LYS A 414 26.57 -27.42 -10.53
N THR A 415 25.26 -27.61 -10.71
CA THR A 415 24.65 -28.23 -11.89
C THR A 415 23.94 -27.15 -12.70
N ASP A 416 23.21 -27.50 -13.75
CA ASP A 416 22.43 -26.55 -14.54
C ASP A 416 21.26 -25.95 -13.74
N THR A 417 20.76 -26.67 -12.72
CA THR A 417 19.54 -26.32 -11.98
C THR A 417 19.74 -26.18 -10.46
N ALA A 418 20.91 -26.49 -9.92
CA ALA A 418 21.13 -26.51 -8.47
C ALA A 418 22.58 -26.31 -8.08
N SER A 419 22.83 -25.94 -6.79
CA SER A 419 24.17 -25.87 -6.23
C SER A 419 24.18 -26.49 -4.82
N LYS A 420 25.32 -27.05 -4.40
CA LYS A 420 25.52 -27.60 -3.06
C LYS A 420 26.93 -27.31 -2.59
N THR A 421 27.07 -26.84 -1.35
CA THR A 421 28.37 -26.62 -0.73
C THR A 421 28.59 -27.64 0.38
N MET A 422 29.75 -28.29 0.38
CA MET A 422 30.10 -29.33 1.32
C MET A 422 31.47 -29.06 1.91
N LYS A 423 31.67 -29.49 3.15
CA LYS A 423 32.98 -29.41 3.85
C LYS A 423 33.78 -30.68 3.63
N PHE A 424 35.10 -30.54 3.37
CA PHE A 424 36.02 -31.63 3.45
C PHE A 424 37.32 -31.24 4.21
N ILE A 425 38.07 -32.21 4.67
CA ILE A 425 39.30 -32.02 5.42
C ILE A 425 40.44 -32.59 4.59
N LYS A 426 41.48 -31.78 4.34
CA LYS A 426 42.73 -32.18 3.74
C LYS A 426 43.74 -32.49 4.85
N GLN A 427 44.31 -33.69 4.79
CA GLN A 427 45.42 -34.17 5.62
C GLN A 427 46.75 -34.17 4.87
#